data_572daefe251223115870bf1fdcb78dc4
#
_entry.id   572daefe251223115870bf1fdcb78dc4
#
_cell.length_a   1.000
_cell.length_b   1.000
_cell.length_c   1.000
_cell.angle_alpha   90.00
_cell.angle_beta   90.00
_cell.angle_gamma   90.00
#
_symmetry.space_group_name_H-M   'P 1'
#
loop_
_entity.id
_entity.type
_entity.pdbx_description
1 polymer ?
#
loop_
_entity_poly.entity_id
_entity_poly.type
_entity_poly.pdbx_seq_one_letter_code
_entity_poly.pdbx_strand_id
1 'polypeptide(L)'
;MEFDYYYGDESNQFSFYRIPRQLITGAAFKKLSTDAKLLYGLLLDRMGLSAKNGWYDDMGRVFIYYTLDEIQEDLNCGHEKAVRLLAELDTGKKGFGLIERVKQGQGRPAKIYVKR
;
A
#
# COMPACT_ATOMS: atom_id res chain seq x y z
N MET A 1 -3.64 -1.12 29.22
CA MET A 1 -3.07 -2.07 28.25
C MET A 1 -1.58 -2.17 28.48
N GLU A 2 -1.08 -3.38 28.63
CA GLU A 2 0.33 -3.61 28.87
C GLU A 2 0.92 -4.51 27.80
N PHE A 3 2.15 -4.20 27.41
CA PHE A 3 2.90 -5.00 26.45
C PHE A 3 4.20 -5.47 27.09
N ASP A 4 4.62 -6.65 26.70
CA ASP A 4 5.86 -7.21 27.17
C ASP A 4 7.07 -6.64 26.43
N TYR A 5 8.24 -6.81 27.02
CA TYR A 5 9.51 -6.49 26.36
C TYR A 5 9.88 -7.60 25.39
N TYR A 6 10.64 -7.27 24.37
CA TYR A 6 11.27 -8.27 23.54
C TYR A 6 12.50 -8.81 24.24
N TYR A 7 12.68 -10.12 24.16
CA TYR A 7 13.84 -10.80 24.74
C TYR A 7 14.58 -11.54 23.63
N GLY A 8 15.88 -11.27 23.52
CA GLY A 8 16.74 -11.99 22.59
C GLY A 8 16.23 -12.03 21.17
N ASP A 9 16.02 -13.21 20.64
CA ASP A 9 15.61 -13.44 19.25
C ASP A 9 14.11 -13.54 19.04
N GLU A 10 13.32 -13.26 20.06
CA GLU A 10 11.85 -13.30 19.95
C GLU A 10 11.30 -12.31 18.90
N SER A 11 12.02 -11.22 18.67
CA SER A 11 11.59 -10.19 17.73
C SER A 11 11.39 -10.72 16.30
N ASN A 12 11.98 -11.87 15.98
CA ASN A 12 11.86 -12.48 14.65
C ASN A 12 10.56 -13.27 14.47
N GLN A 13 9.77 -13.42 15.52
CA GLN A 13 8.56 -14.24 15.51
C GLN A 13 7.30 -13.48 15.10
N PHE A 14 7.40 -12.18 14.85
CA PHE A 14 6.24 -11.34 14.56
C PHE A 14 6.09 -11.08 13.07
N SER A 15 4.84 -10.91 12.66
CA SER A 15 4.53 -10.46 11.30
C SER A 15 4.70 -8.94 11.21
N PHE A 16 5.15 -8.49 10.07
CA PHE A 16 5.42 -7.07 9.86
C PHE A 16 4.88 -6.63 8.50
N TYR A 17 4.41 -5.40 8.46
CA TYR A 17 4.31 -4.68 7.20
C TYR A 17 5.69 -4.07 6.91
N ARG A 18 6.05 -4.02 5.64
CA ARG A 18 7.35 -3.50 5.23
C ARG A 18 7.17 -2.16 4.52
N ILE A 19 7.97 -1.20 4.92
CA ILE A 19 8.01 0.10 4.27
C ILE A 19 9.40 0.25 3.68
N PRO A 20 9.54 0.46 2.36
CA PRO A 20 10.86 0.66 1.78
C PRO A 20 11.59 1.81 2.46
N ARG A 21 12.83 1.55 2.82
CA ARG A 21 13.64 2.55 3.53
C ARG A 21 13.70 3.88 2.78
N GLN A 22 13.74 3.83 1.45
CA GLN A 22 13.83 5.04 0.62
C GLN A 22 12.65 5.99 0.81
N LEU A 23 11.47 5.48 1.13
CA LEU A 23 10.32 6.35 1.37
C LEU A 23 10.53 7.22 2.61
N ILE A 24 11.37 6.78 3.52
CA ILE A 24 11.70 7.53 4.74
C ILE A 24 12.93 8.40 4.52
N THR A 25 13.99 7.85 3.93
CA THR A 25 15.28 8.52 3.82
C THR A 25 15.51 9.25 2.51
N GLY A 26 14.79 8.90 1.44
CA GLY A 26 15.02 9.47 0.12
C GLY A 26 14.53 10.91 0.00
N ALA A 27 15.36 11.77 -0.59
CA ALA A 27 15.01 13.18 -0.78
C ALA A 27 13.75 13.33 -1.66
N ALA A 28 13.57 12.44 -2.63
CA ALA A 28 12.45 12.49 -3.55
C ALA A 28 11.09 12.31 -2.87
N PHE A 29 11.08 11.74 -1.67
CA PHE A 29 9.84 11.40 -0.96
C PHE A 29 9.58 12.26 0.27
N LYS A 30 10.30 13.38 0.40
CA LYS A 30 10.13 14.26 1.56
C LYS A 30 8.73 14.86 1.67
N LYS A 31 8.07 15.08 0.52
CA LYS A 31 6.72 15.64 0.49
C LYS A 31 5.62 14.60 0.52
N LEU A 32 5.97 13.33 0.42
CA LEU A 32 4.99 12.25 0.55
C LEU A 32 4.58 12.16 2.02
N SER A 33 3.27 12.13 2.29
CA SER A 33 2.79 12.11 3.66
C SER A 33 3.15 10.80 4.36
N THR A 34 3.27 10.87 5.68
CA THR A 34 3.55 9.70 6.51
C THR A 34 2.48 8.62 6.34
N ASP A 35 1.21 9.04 6.29
CA ASP A 35 0.11 8.10 6.13
C ASP A 35 0.13 7.43 4.76
N ALA A 36 0.54 8.14 3.71
CA ALA A 36 0.70 7.54 2.39
C ALA A 36 1.83 6.50 2.37
N LYS A 37 2.92 6.76 3.08
CA LYS A 37 4.00 5.79 3.23
C LYS A 37 3.52 4.52 3.93
N LEU A 38 2.70 4.69 4.96
CA LEU A 38 2.10 3.57 5.67
C LEU A 38 1.19 2.77 4.74
N LEU A 39 0.33 3.46 4.00
CA LEU A 39 -0.56 2.80 3.04
C LEU A 39 0.23 2.02 1.99
N TYR A 40 1.34 2.57 1.51
CA TYR A 40 2.18 1.86 0.56
C TYR A 40 2.67 0.52 1.14
N GLY A 41 3.02 0.50 2.42
CA GLY A 41 3.41 -0.74 3.11
C GLY A 41 2.29 -1.78 3.11
N LEU A 42 1.05 -1.35 3.33
CA LEU A 42 -0.11 -2.24 3.28
C LEU A 42 -0.34 -2.77 1.87
N LEU A 43 -0.16 -1.92 0.86
CA LEU A 43 -0.30 -2.33 -0.54
C LEU A 43 0.77 -3.34 -0.95
N LEU A 44 2.00 -3.16 -0.50
CA LEU A 44 3.08 -4.13 -0.74
C LEU A 44 2.76 -5.49 -0.16
N ASP A 45 2.22 -5.51 1.05
CA ASP A 45 1.83 -6.75 1.71
C ASP A 45 0.78 -7.49 0.90
N ARG A 46 -0.23 -6.77 0.45
CA ARG A 46 -1.31 -7.34 -0.37
C ARG A 46 -0.78 -7.84 -1.71
N MET A 47 0.16 -7.11 -2.30
CA MET A 47 0.80 -7.52 -3.55
C MET A 47 1.51 -8.86 -3.40
N GLY A 48 2.21 -9.07 -2.29
CA GLY A 48 2.87 -10.34 -2.03
C GLY A 48 1.90 -11.50 -2.00
N LEU A 49 0.73 -11.31 -1.39
CA LEU A 49 -0.31 -12.33 -1.36
C LEU A 49 -0.89 -12.58 -2.75
N SER A 50 -1.13 -11.53 -3.53
CA SER A 50 -1.63 -11.65 -4.89
C SER A 50 -0.67 -12.41 -5.78
N ALA A 51 0.63 -12.15 -5.65
CA ALA A 51 1.64 -12.87 -6.41
C ALA A 51 1.61 -14.38 -6.10
N LYS A 52 1.45 -14.74 -4.84
CA LYS A 52 1.34 -16.14 -4.44
C LYS A 52 0.08 -16.81 -5.00
N ASN A 53 -0.98 -16.05 -5.20
CA ASN A 53 -2.26 -16.54 -5.71
C ASN A 53 -2.33 -16.51 -7.23
N GLY A 54 -1.27 -16.08 -7.90
CA GLY A 54 -1.21 -16.07 -9.36
C GLY A 54 -1.97 -14.94 -10.02
N TRP A 55 -2.18 -13.83 -9.33
CA TRP A 55 -2.93 -12.68 -9.87
C TRP A 55 -2.00 -11.80 -10.72
N TYR A 56 -1.79 -12.24 -11.95
CA TYR A 56 -0.94 -11.55 -12.93
C TYR A 56 -1.78 -11.14 -14.13
N ASP A 57 -1.40 -10.04 -14.75
CA ASP A 57 -1.97 -9.64 -16.03
C ASP A 57 -1.22 -10.35 -17.19
N ASP A 58 -1.62 -10.04 -18.43
CA ASP A 58 -1.04 -10.68 -19.61
C ASP A 58 0.44 -10.40 -19.78
N MET A 59 0.94 -9.35 -19.16
CA MET A 59 2.36 -8.97 -19.22
C MET A 59 3.15 -9.49 -18.01
N GLY A 60 2.52 -10.29 -17.15
CA GLY A 60 3.15 -10.83 -15.97
C GLY A 60 3.21 -9.87 -14.79
N ARG A 61 2.54 -8.73 -14.88
CA ARG A 61 2.55 -7.74 -13.79
C ARG A 61 1.52 -8.12 -12.74
N VAL A 62 1.94 -8.10 -11.47
CA VAL A 62 1.06 -8.41 -10.35
C VAL A 62 0.10 -7.24 -10.12
N PHE A 63 -1.17 -7.55 -9.92
CA PHE A 63 -2.16 -6.55 -9.53
C PHE A 63 -2.88 -6.96 -8.26
N ILE A 64 -3.45 -5.98 -7.59
CA ILE A 64 -4.23 -6.18 -6.37
C ILE A 64 -5.56 -5.46 -6.47
N TYR A 65 -6.49 -5.85 -5.60
CA TYR A 65 -7.70 -5.10 -5.31
C TYR A 65 -7.63 -4.62 -3.88
N TYR A 66 -7.96 -3.35 -3.68
CA TYR A 66 -7.99 -2.77 -2.33
C TYR A 66 -9.00 -1.64 -2.37
N THR A 67 -10.14 -1.87 -1.74
CA THR A 67 -11.25 -0.91 -1.79
C THR A 67 -11.03 0.24 -0.82
N LEU A 68 -11.71 1.36 -1.11
CA LEU A 68 -11.70 2.50 -0.17
C LEU A 68 -12.23 2.10 1.20
N ASP A 69 -13.25 1.24 1.24
CA ASP A 69 -13.80 0.77 2.52
C ASP A 69 -12.75 -0.01 3.32
N GLU A 70 -12.00 -0.88 2.65
CA GLU A 70 -10.92 -1.62 3.30
C GLU A 70 -9.82 -0.70 3.82
N ILE A 71 -9.45 0.32 3.04
CA ILE A 71 -8.43 1.29 3.47
C ILE A 71 -8.91 2.05 4.70
N GLN A 72 -10.15 2.50 4.69
CA GLN A 72 -10.74 3.22 5.82
C GLN A 72 -10.71 2.36 7.09
N GLU A 73 -11.05 1.10 6.96
CA GLU A 73 -11.05 0.17 8.09
C GLU A 73 -9.62 -0.08 8.60
N ASP A 74 -8.70 -0.37 7.68
CA ASP A 74 -7.33 -0.73 8.05
C ASP A 74 -6.56 0.45 8.66
N LEU A 75 -6.76 1.65 8.13
CA LEU A 75 -6.07 2.84 8.62
C LEU A 75 -6.88 3.63 9.65
N ASN A 76 -8.11 3.19 9.93
CA ASN A 76 -9.01 3.88 10.85
C ASN A 76 -9.15 5.36 10.48
N CYS A 77 -9.52 5.61 9.23
CA CYS A 77 -9.69 6.97 8.71
C CYS A 77 -10.99 7.11 7.95
N GLY A 78 -11.35 8.35 7.59
CA GLY A 78 -12.53 8.63 6.82
C GLY A 78 -12.33 8.46 5.32
N HIS A 79 -13.43 8.58 4.59
CA HIS A 79 -13.45 8.40 3.14
C HIS A 79 -12.55 9.40 2.42
N GLU A 80 -12.66 10.68 2.78
CA GLU A 80 -11.87 11.72 2.11
C GLU A 80 -10.38 11.51 2.26
N LYS A 81 -9.95 11.09 3.44
CA LYS A 81 -8.54 10.82 3.68
C LYS A 81 -8.07 9.62 2.86
N ALA A 82 -8.87 8.56 2.80
CA ALA A 82 -8.52 7.38 1.99
C ALA A 82 -8.36 7.74 0.52
N VAL A 83 -9.30 8.54 -0.02
CA VAL A 83 -9.23 9.03 -1.40
C VAL A 83 -7.95 9.84 -1.62
N ARG A 84 -7.65 10.75 -0.70
CA ARG A 84 -6.46 11.60 -0.81
C ARG A 84 -5.18 10.79 -0.77
N LEU A 85 -5.09 9.79 0.11
CA LEU A 85 -3.90 8.97 0.24
C LEU A 85 -3.63 8.15 -1.02
N LEU A 86 -4.67 7.55 -1.60
CA LEU A 86 -4.52 6.83 -2.86
C LEU A 86 -4.08 7.76 -3.98
N ALA A 87 -4.68 8.94 -4.07
CA ALA A 87 -4.31 9.92 -5.10
C ALA A 87 -2.85 10.37 -4.94
N GLU A 88 -2.39 10.49 -3.71
CA GLU A 88 -1.01 10.89 -3.41
C GLU A 88 -0.01 9.85 -3.92
N LEU A 89 -0.35 8.57 -3.84
CA LEU A 89 0.51 7.49 -4.32
C LEU A 89 0.39 7.24 -5.82
N ASP A 90 -0.74 7.58 -6.42
CA ASP A 90 -1.09 7.21 -7.79
C ASP A 90 -0.32 8.01 -8.84
N THR A 91 -0.40 7.54 -10.07
CA THR A 91 -0.01 8.33 -11.24
C THR A 91 -0.97 9.50 -11.37
N GLY A 92 -0.52 10.59 -11.89
CA GLY A 92 -1.31 11.80 -12.02
C GLY A 92 -0.47 12.99 -11.65
N LYS A 93 -0.99 14.18 -11.89
CA LYS A 93 -0.21 15.41 -11.77
C LYS A 93 0.31 15.66 -10.35
N LYS A 94 -0.45 15.23 -9.34
CA LYS A 94 -0.10 15.47 -7.93
C LYS A 94 0.37 14.22 -7.21
N GLY A 95 0.42 13.09 -7.92
CA GLY A 95 0.82 11.82 -7.34
C GLY A 95 2.29 11.53 -7.54
N PHE A 96 2.79 10.63 -6.71
CA PHE A 96 4.19 10.20 -6.78
C PHE A 96 4.42 9.07 -7.77
N GLY A 97 3.34 8.44 -8.28
CA GLY A 97 3.47 7.37 -9.26
C GLY A 97 3.97 6.05 -8.68
N LEU A 98 3.82 5.84 -7.39
CA LEU A 98 4.21 4.60 -6.73
C LEU A 98 3.18 3.49 -6.89
N ILE A 99 1.99 3.83 -7.33
CA ILE A 99 0.97 2.87 -7.75
C ILE A 99 0.35 3.38 -9.05
N GLU A 100 -0.34 2.47 -9.74
CA GLU A 100 -1.17 2.82 -10.87
C GLU A 100 -2.50 2.10 -10.75
N ARG A 101 -3.60 2.85 -10.80
CA ARG A 101 -4.94 2.27 -10.77
C ARG A 101 -5.51 2.22 -12.18
N VAL A 102 -6.02 1.06 -12.56
CA VAL A 102 -6.61 0.85 -13.87
C VAL A 102 -8.07 0.46 -13.71
N LYS A 103 -8.97 1.29 -14.22
CA LYS A 103 -10.40 1.04 -14.15
C LYS A 103 -10.76 -0.09 -15.11
N GLN A 104 -11.67 -0.96 -14.67
CA GLN A 104 -12.13 -2.10 -15.46
C GLN A 104 -13.54 -1.91 -16.02
N GLY A 105 -14.16 -0.76 -15.77
CA GLY A 105 -15.52 -0.48 -16.18
C GLY A 105 -16.45 -0.33 -14.99
N GLN A 106 -17.68 0.07 -15.28
CA GLN A 106 -18.67 0.37 -14.26
C GLN A 106 -19.02 -0.89 -13.46
N GLY A 107 -19.09 -0.73 -12.15
CA GLY A 107 -19.44 -1.82 -11.25
C GLY A 107 -18.32 -2.81 -10.96
N ARG A 108 -17.11 -2.58 -11.50
CA ARG A 108 -15.95 -3.45 -11.26
C ARG A 108 -14.88 -2.68 -10.52
N PRO A 109 -14.19 -3.32 -9.55
CA PRO A 109 -13.11 -2.64 -8.83
C PRO A 109 -11.94 -2.34 -9.76
N ALA A 110 -11.21 -1.28 -9.47
CA ALA A 110 -9.99 -0.96 -10.19
C ALA A 110 -8.88 -1.94 -9.83
N LYS A 111 -8.09 -2.32 -10.81
CA LYS A 111 -6.83 -3.03 -10.55
C LYS A 111 -5.81 -2.03 -10.07
N ILE A 112 -5.03 -2.40 -9.07
CA ILE A 112 -3.95 -1.56 -8.55
C ILE A 112 -2.64 -2.27 -8.80
N TYR A 113 -1.73 -1.60 -9.49
CA TYR A 113 -0.36 -2.07 -9.70
C TYR A 113 0.54 -1.31 -8.74
N VAL A 114 1.26 -2.04 -7.89
CA VAL A 114 2.21 -1.43 -6.97
C VAL A 114 3.56 -1.37 -7.68
N LYS A 115 4.15 -0.19 -7.71
CA LYS A 115 5.43 0.06 -8.38
C LYS A 115 6.55 0.25 -7.37
N ARG A 116 7.76 0.13 -7.84
CA ARG A 116 8.94 0.36 -7.03
C ARG A 116 9.85 1.43 -7.64
#